data_7a9d33709cdf1715b0637c35d58f37c9
#
_entry.id   7a9d33709cdf1715b0637c35d58f37c9
#
_cell.length_a   1.000
_cell.length_b   1.000
_cell.length_c   1.000
_cell.angle_alpha   90.00
_cell.angle_beta   90.00
_cell.angle_gamma   90.00
#
_symmetry.space_group_name_H-M   'P 1'
#
loop_
_entity.id
_entity.type
_entity.pdbx_description
1 polymer ?
#
loop_
_entity_poly.entity_id
_entity_poly.type
_entity_poly.pdbx_seq_one_letter_code
_entity_poly.pdbx_strand_id
1 'polypeptide(L)'
;VESPKNKQLQSLYQSLQRLNLLEKARRSNMKKDNLELHLERDIMLPNRTLGKLSINGVHECFICEDAVRPKKIQGQTAIPAGRYEVVITLSNRFKRELPLLLNVPNYAGIRIHSGNTEAHTEGCLLPGRTRNDTGVFSSIPATNDLILKIRKALNEG
;
A
#
# COMPACT_ATOMS: atom_id res chain seq x y z
N VAL A 1 -55.60 21.50 -9.49
CA VAL A 1 -54.52 21.79 -10.45
C VAL A 1 -53.32 22.37 -9.67
N GLU A 2 -52.24 21.66 -9.66
CA GLU A 2 -51.03 22.04 -8.91
C GLU A 2 -50.37 23.27 -9.56
N SER A 3 -50.01 24.27 -8.73
CA SER A 3 -49.45 25.51 -9.27
C SER A 3 -48.07 25.26 -9.90
N PRO A 4 -47.66 26.03 -10.93
CA PRO A 4 -46.34 25.90 -11.57
C PRO A 4 -45.17 26.02 -10.59
N LYS A 5 -45.35 26.85 -9.54
CA LYS A 5 -44.35 27.00 -8.46
C LYS A 5 -44.16 25.72 -7.64
N ASN A 6 -45.21 24.98 -7.37
CA ASN A 6 -45.15 23.71 -6.64
C ASN A 6 -44.44 22.63 -7.44
N LYS A 7 -44.66 22.54 -8.75
CA LYS A 7 -43.94 21.60 -9.62
C LYS A 7 -42.45 21.90 -9.67
N GLN A 8 -42.09 23.17 -9.67
CA GLN A 8 -40.69 23.60 -9.71
C GLN A 8 -39.95 23.29 -8.39
N LEU A 9 -40.63 23.52 -7.25
CA LEU A 9 -40.11 23.17 -5.92
C LEU A 9 -39.95 21.65 -5.76
N GLN A 10 -40.91 20.86 -6.26
CA GLN A 10 -40.86 19.41 -6.18
C GLN A 10 -39.75 18.83 -7.05
N SER A 11 -39.47 19.41 -8.23
CA SER A 11 -38.35 19.05 -9.10
C SER A 11 -37.01 19.35 -8.46
N LEU A 12 -36.85 20.52 -7.80
CA LEU A 12 -35.67 20.91 -7.06
C LEU A 12 -35.40 19.96 -5.86
N TYR A 13 -36.45 19.61 -5.14
CA TYR A 13 -36.36 18.68 -4.00
C TYR A 13 -35.87 17.28 -4.45
N GLN A 14 -36.42 16.77 -5.56
CA GLN A 14 -35.98 15.49 -6.13
C GLN A 14 -34.54 15.53 -6.61
N SER A 15 -34.11 16.65 -7.21
CA SER A 15 -32.73 16.84 -7.65
C SER A 15 -31.76 16.86 -6.46
N LEU A 16 -32.11 17.52 -5.36
CA LEU A 16 -31.33 17.52 -4.13
C LEU A 16 -31.24 16.14 -3.49
N GLN A 17 -32.32 15.38 -3.47
CA GLN A 17 -32.31 14.01 -2.98
C GLN A 17 -31.40 13.11 -3.82
N ARG A 18 -31.40 13.25 -5.16
CA ARG A 18 -30.48 12.53 -6.05
C ARG A 18 -29.03 12.87 -5.76
N LEU A 19 -28.72 14.15 -5.60
CA LEU A 19 -27.35 14.61 -5.26
C LEU A 19 -26.88 14.03 -3.92
N ASN A 20 -27.75 14.03 -2.90
CA ASN A 20 -27.44 13.44 -1.59
C ASN A 20 -27.20 11.93 -1.66
N LEU A 21 -27.98 11.20 -2.47
CA LEU A 21 -27.78 9.77 -2.69
C LEU A 21 -26.47 9.48 -3.43
N LEU A 22 -26.14 10.29 -4.46
CA LEU A 22 -24.89 10.18 -5.20
C LEU A 22 -23.67 10.49 -4.30
N GLU A 23 -23.79 11.49 -3.45
CA GLU A 23 -22.72 11.86 -2.50
C GLU A 23 -22.55 10.79 -1.43
N LYS A 24 -23.63 10.19 -0.94
CA LYS A 24 -23.62 9.07 0.00
C LYS A 24 -23.01 7.82 -0.63
N ALA A 25 -23.34 7.53 -1.89
CA ALA A 25 -22.75 6.43 -2.66
C ALA A 25 -21.26 6.68 -2.93
N ARG A 26 -20.88 7.92 -3.26
CA ARG A 26 -19.48 8.32 -3.43
C ARG A 26 -18.68 8.18 -2.12
N ARG A 27 -19.26 8.60 -0.98
CA ARG A 27 -18.63 8.41 0.35
C ARG A 27 -18.55 6.95 0.74
N SER A 28 -19.54 6.13 0.38
CA SER A 28 -19.54 4.68 0.60
C SER A 28 -18.49 3.98 -0.27
N ASN A 29 -18.33 4.42 -1.53
CA ASN A 29 -17.25 3.96 -2.41
C ASN A 29 -15.88 4.46 -1.94
N MET A 30 -15.76 5.68 -1.43
CA MET A 30 -14.53 6.19 -0.82
C MET A 30 -14.17 5.43 0.48
N LYS A 31 -15.15 4.94 1.25
CA LYS A 31 -14.91 4.03 2.39
C LYS A 31 -14.57 2.60 1.95
N LYS A 32 -14.89 2.23 0.73
CA LYS A 32 -14.47 1.01 0.05
C LYS A 32 -13.17 1.17 -0.70
N ASP A 33 -12.64 2.40 -0.78
CA ASP A 33 -11.32 2.63 -1.36
C ASP A 33 -10.30 1.97 -0.44
N ASN A 34 -9.79 0.88 -0.94
CA ASN A 34 -8.74 0.09 -0.32
C ASN A 34 -7.61 1.01 0.11
N LEU A 35 -7.00 0.69 1.23
CA LEU A 35 -5.76 1.35 1.65
C LEU A 35 -4.77 1.32 0.49
N GLU A 36 -4.35 2.48 0.01
CA GLU A 36 -3.35 2.59 -1.03
C GLU A 36 -1.98 2.85 -0.43
N LEU A 37 -1.08 1.91 -0.66
CA LEU A 37 0.34 2.03 -0.31
C LEU A 37 1.09 2.52 -1.53
N HIS A 38 1.76 3.66 -1.43
CA HIS A 38 2.59 4.20 -2.51
C HIS A 38 4.05 4.18 -2.09
N LEU A 39 4.85 3.39 -2.80
CA LEU A 39 6.29 3.33 -2.64
C LEU A 39 6.99 4.14 -3.74
N GLU A 40 7.65 5.20 -3.34
CA GLU A 40 8.54 5.98 -4.19
C GLU A 40 9.99 5.58 -3.93
N ARG A 41 10.63 4.99 -4.92
CA ARG A 41 12.07 4.67 -4.89
C ARG A 41 12.86 5.92 -5.21
N ASP A 42 13.45 6.55 -4.21
CA ASP A 42 14.12 7.85 -4.36
C ASP A 42 15.64 7.78 -4.27
N ILE A 43 16.21 6.69 -3.76
CA ILE A 43 17.66 6.47 -3.69
C ILE A 43 17.98 5.10 -4.27
N MET A 44 18.66 5.09 -5.42
CA MET A 44 19.08 3.86 -6.10
C MET A 44 20.60 3.71 -5.99
N LEU A 45 21.05 2.73 -5.23
CA LEU A 45 22.45 2.39 -5.02
C LEU A 45 22.79 1.09 -5.78
N PRO A 46 24.09 0.79 -6.01
CA PRO A 46 24.46 -0.40 -6.78
C PRO A 46 23.97 -1.73 -6.20
N ASN A 47 23.80 -1.82 -4.89
CA ASN A 47 23.44 -3.05 -4.18
C ASN A 47 22.09 -2.97 -3.43
N ARG A 48 21.49 -1.80 -3.32
CA ARG A 48 20.20 -1.61 -2.65
C ARG A 48 19.40 -0.45 -3.24
N THR A 49 18.13 -0.46 -2.96
CA THR A 49 17.21 0.64 -3.27
C THR A 49 16.53 1.10 -1.99
N LEU A 50 16.48 2.40 -1.77
CA LEU A 50 15.77 2.99 -0.66
C LEU A 50 14.57 3.78 -1.19
N GLY A 51 13.48 3.77 -0.45
CA GLY A 51 12.27 4.46 -0.83
C GLY A 51 11.50 5.01 0.34
N LYS A 52 10.45 5.76 0.02
CA LYS A 52 9.48 6.31 0.94
C LYS A 52 8.13 5.66 0.69
N LEU A 53 7.54 5.09 1.72
CA LEU A 53 6.20 4.53 1.67
C LEU A 53 5.21 5.50 2.29
N SER A 54 4.17 5.84 1.55
CA SER A 54 3.04 6.62 2.04
C SER A 54 1.76 5.79 1.99
N ILE A 55 0.84 6.12 2.90
CA ILE A 55 -0.51 5.57 2.95
C ILE A 55 -1.48 6.70 2.64
N ASN A 56 -2.23 6.59 1.55
CA ASN A 56 -3.18 7.60 1.10
C ASN A 56 -2.56 9.02 1.07
N GLY A 57 -1.31 9.11 0.62
CA GLY A 57 -0.56 10.37 0.51
C GLY A 57 0.16 10.84 1.77
N VAL A 58 0.06 10.13 2.89
CA VAL A 58 0.74 10.47 4.16
C VAL A 58 1.94 9.55 4.35
N HIS A 59 3.10 10.11 4.66
CA HIS A 59 4.31 9.34 4.93
C HIS A 59 4.10 8.35 6.07
N GLU A 60 4.42 7.09 5.83
CA GLU A 60 4.33 6.01 6.82
C GLU A 60 5.69 5.56 7.31
N CYS A 61 6.56 5.16 6.40
CA CYS A 61 7.88 4.62 6.73
C CYS A 61 8.82 4.71 5.52
N PHE A 62 10.10 4.38 5.74
CA PHE A 62 11.05 4.12 4.67
C PHE A 62 11.08 2.63 4.32
N ILE A 63 11.49 2.32 3.10
CA ILE A 63 11.62 0.94 2.62
C ILE A 63 13.04 0.72 2.10
N CYS A 64 13.61 -0.44 2.45
CA CYS A 64 14.82 -0.96 1.83
C CYS A 64 14.47 -2.18 0.98
N GLU A 65 15.01 -2.22 -0.23
CA GLU A 65 14.89 -3.32 -1.18
C GLU A 65 16.26 -3.68 -1.74
N ASP A 66 16.32 -4.81 -2.44
CA ASP A 66 17.45 -5.12 -3.33
C ASP A 66 17.64 -4.04 -4.41
N ALA A 67 18.73 -4.11 -5.14
CA ALA A 67 18.99 -3.18 -6.24
C ALA A 67 17.99 -3.37 -7.39
N VAL A 68 17.58 -2.27 -7.98
CA VAL A 68 16.85 -2.27 -9.27
C VAL A 68 17.83 -2.65 -10.37
N ARG A 69 17.48 -3.67 -11.16
CA ARG A 69 18.32 -4.18 -12.24
C ARG A 69 17.49 -4.37 -13.52
N PRO A 70 18.05 -4.14 -14.70
CA PRO A 70 17.35 -4.38 -15.96
C PRO A 70 17.09 -5.88 -16.20
N LYS A 71 17.94 -6.76 -15.64
CA LYS A 71 17.79 -8.21 -15.69
C LYS A 71 17.85 -8.78 -14.28
N LYS A 72 16.89 -9.65 -13.95
CA LYS A 72 16.82 -10.27 -12.62
C LYS A 72 18.04 -11.15 -12.35
N ILE A 73 18.68 -10.89 -11.21
CA ILE A 73 19.63 -11.79 -10.55
C ILE A 73 18.92 -12.36 -9.34
N GLN A 74 18.79 -13.68 -9.28
CA GLN A 74 18.06 -14.37 -8.21
C GLN A 74 18.59 -13.97 -6.83
N GLY A 75 17.67 -13.56 -5.94
CA GLY A 75 17.98 -13.16 -4.56
C GLY A 75 18.66 -11.79 -4.41
N GLN A 76 18.86 -11.04 -5.51
CA GLN A 76 19.61 -9.77 -5.49
C GLN A 76 18.94 -8.64 -6.28
N THR A 77 17.69 -8.81 -6.66
CA THR A 77 17.00 -7.84 -7.51
C THR A 77 15.65 -7.45 -6.92
N ALA A 78 15.39 -6.15 -6.86
CA ALA A 78 14.09 -5.61 -6.48
C ALA A 78 13.01 -6.04 -7.48
N ILE A 79 11.79 -6.15 -6.99
CA ILE A 79 10.63 -6.48 -7.85
C ILE A 79 10.39 -5.38 -8.89
N PRO A 80 9.74 -5.72 -10.02
CA PRO A 80 9.37 -4.71 -11.00
C PRO A 80 8.45 -3.64 -10.41
N ALA A 81 8.61 -2.39 -10.83
CA ALA A 81 7.65 -1.35 -10.51
C ALA A 81 6.28 -1.73 -11.10
N GLY A 82 5.23 -1.50 -10.34
CA GLY A 82 3.88 -1.87 -10.75
C GLY A 82 2.88 -1.68 -9.62
N ARG A 83 1.66 -2.11 -9.86
CA ARG A 83 0.58 -2.11 -8.88
C ARG A 83 0.29 -3.55 -8.48
N TYR A 84 0.31 -3.81 -7.19
CA TYR A 84 0.13 -5.15 -6.64
C TYR A 84 -0.96 -5.16 -5.58
N GLU A 85 -1.80 -6.17 -5.62
CA GLU A 85 -2.72 -6.44 -4.53
C GLU A 85 -1.93 -7.00 -3.34
N VAL A 86 -2.28 -6.55 -2.14
CA VAL A 86 -1.65 -6.96 -0.88
C VAL A 86 -2.68 -7.66 0.00
N VAL A 87 -2.35 -8.85 0.44
CA VAL A 87 -3.13 -9.62 1.42
C VAL A 87 -2.24 -9.96 2.61
N ILE A 88 -2.83 -10.46 3.71
CA ILE A 88 -2.07 -10.97 4.85
C ILE A 88 -2.27 -12.48 4.93
N THR A 89 -1.17 -13.23 4.90
CA THR A 89 -1.17 -14.69 5.02
C THR A 89 -0.03 -15.16 5.92
N LEU A 90 -0.11 -16.41 6.40
CA LEU A 90 0.96 -17.03 7.17
C LEU A 90 2.20 -17.23 6.30
N SER A 91 3.32 -16.69 6.75
CA SER A 91 4.63 -16.98 6.16
C SER A 91 5.22 -18.24 6.80
N ASN A 92 5.48 -19.26 5.98
CA ASN A 92 6.14 -20.48 6.46
C ASN A 92 7.59 -20.21 6.89
N ARG A 93 8.26 -19.28 6.21
CA ARG A 93 9.64 -18.90 6.53
C ARG A 93 9.76 -18.15 7.85
N PHE A 94 8.90 -17.14 8.07
CA PHE A 94 8.96 -16.27 9.25
C PHE A 94 8.07 -16.73 10.40
N LYS A 95 7.26 -17.77 10.19
CA LYS A 95 6.36 -18.34 11.21
C LYS A 95 5.38 -17.33 11.81
N ARG A 96 4.94 -16.36 11.02
CA ARG A 96 3.96 -15.35 11.38
C ARG A 96 3.18 -14.85 10.17
N GLU A 97 2.06 -14.23 10.42
CA GLU A 97 1.28 -13.55 9.38
C GLU A 97 1.98 -12.26 8.94
N LEU A 98 2.21 -12.12 7.64
CA LEU A 98 2.87 -10.98 7.01
C LEU A 98 2.15 -10.58 5.73
N PRO A 99 2.22 -9.30 5.33
CA PRO A 99 1.72 -8.87 4.03
C PRO A 99 2.39 -9.65 2.90
N LEU A 100 1.60 -10.05 1.93
CA LEU A 100 2.01 -10.75 0.72
C LEU A 100 1.55 -9.97 -0.50
N LEU A 101 2.47 -9.67 -1.41
CA LEU A 101 2.15 -9.06 -2.71
C LEU A 101 1.81 -10.16 -3.70
N LEU A 102 0.63 -10.05 -4.34
CA LEU A 102 0.13 -11.04 -5.29
C LEU A 102 0.59 -10.74 -6.72
N ASN A 103 0.81 -11.81 -7.47
CA ASN A 103 1.09 -11.77 -8.91
C ASN A 103 2.27 -10.86 -9.30
N VAL A 104 3.34 -10.90 -8.54
CA VAL A 104 4.58 -10.18 -8.88
C VAL A 104 5.28 -10.93 -10.01
N PRO A 105 5.51 -10.30 -11.20
CA PRO A 105 6.13 -10.98 -12.33
C PRO A 105 7.50 -11.57 -11.98
N ASN A 106 7.71 -12.84 -12.27
CA ASN A 106 8.96 -13.60 -12.03
C ASN A 106 9.37 -13.77 -10.56
N TYR A 107 8.43 -13.51 -9.62
CA TYR A 107 8.66 -13.69 -8.19
C TYR A 107 7.52 -14.50 -7.57
N ALA A 108 7.83 -15.17 -6.48
CA ALA A 108 6.86 -15.81 -5.61
C ALA A 108 7.19 -15.51 -4.15
N GLY A 109 6.16 -15.33 -3.33
CA GLY A 109 6.34 -15.12 -1.90
C GLY A 109 6.96 -13.76 -1.52
N ILE A 110 6.72 -12.72 -2.32
CA ILE A 110 7.15 -11.35 -1.99
C ILE A 110 6.32 -10.82 -0.84
N ARG A 111 7.00 -10.48 0.23
CA ARG A 111 6.40 -10.00 1.47
C ARG A 111 6.96 -8.67 1.93
N ILE A 112 6.25 -8.06 2.86
CA ILE A 112 6.76 -6.97 3.70
C ILE A 112 7.13 -7.60 5.03
N HIS A 113 8.41 -7.52 5.40
CA HIS A 113 8.90 -8.07 6.66
C HIS A 113 10.03 -7.22 7.23
N SER A 114 10.41 -7.46 8.49
CA SER A 114 11.48 -6.71 9.13
C SER A 114 12.88 -7.12 8.66
N GLY A 115 13.76 -6.16 8.61
CA GLY A 115 15.17 -6.27 8.24
C GLY A 115 15.78 -4.89 8.05
N ASN A 116 17.08 -4.79 7.89
CA ASN A 116 17.77 -3.51 7.86
C ASN A 116 18.42 -3.20 6.52
N THR A 117 18.98 -4.21 5.86
CA THR A 117 19.71 -4.05 4.60
C THR A 117 19.28 -5.09 3.57
N GLU A 118 19.75 -4.93 2.34
CA GLU A 118 19.51 -5.89 1.26
C GLU A 118 20.00 -7.33 1.61
N ALA A 119 20.94 -7.47 2.52
CA ALA A 119 21.38 -8.80 2.99
C ALA A 119 20.27 -9.55 3.75
N HIS A 120 19.24 -8.87 4.21
CA HIS A 120 18.11 -9.45 4.93
C HIS A 120 16.91 -9.75 4.04
N THR A 121 17.04 -9.63 2.73
CA THR A 121 15.92 -9.82 1.79
C THR A 121 16.37 -10.47 0.49
N GLU A 122 15.41 -11.10 -0.19
CA GLU A 122 15.54 -11.65 -1.53
C GLU A 122 14.35 -11.19 -2.39
N GLY A 123 14.24 -9.88 -2.56
CA GLY A 123 13.15 -9.22 -3.28
C GLY A 123 12.02 -8.68 -2.41
N CYS A 124 11.97 -9.01 -1.13
CA CYS A 124 10.98 -8.49 -0.19
C CYS A 124 11.26 -7.03 0.21
N LEU A 125 10.24 -6.37 0.74
CA LEU A 125 10.29 -4.97 1.16
C LEU A 125 10.51 -4.88 2.67
N LEU A 126 11.50 -4.11 3.09
CA LEU A 126 11.91 -3.96 4.49
C LEU A 126 11.54 -2.57 5.02
N PRO A 127 10.49 -2.43 5.86
CA PRO A 127 10.15 -1.15 6.49
C PRO A 127 11.15 -0.70 7.53
N GLY A 128 11.27 0.62 7.71
CA GLY A 128 12.02 1.23 8.81
C GLY A 128 11.50 2.64 9.12
N ARG A 129 11.63 3.06 10.37
CA ARG A 129 11.24 4.42 10.79
C ARG A 129 12.21 5.49 10.34
N THR A 130 13.47 5.11 10.26
CA THR A 130 14.57 5.96 9.81
C THR A 130 15.40 5.23 8.77
N ARG A 131 16.24 5.95 8.04
CA ARG A 131 17.16 5.40 7.05
C ARG A 131 18.45 6.18 6.96
N ASN A 132 19.47 5.52 6.42
CA ASN A 132 20.68 6.15 5.87
C ASN A 132 21.10 5.37 4.61
N ASP A 133 22.26 5.65 4.04
CA ASP A 133 22.72 4.98 2.81
C ASP A 133 22.99 3.47 2.97
N THR A 134 23.04 2.96 4.19
CA THR A 134 23.28 1.53 4.46
C THR A 134 22.00 0.71 4.57
N GLY A 135 20.87 1.34 4.85
CA GLY A 135 19.59 0.66 5.00
C GLY A 135 18.58 1.42 5.84
N VAL A 136 17.68 0.68 6.44
CA VAL A 136 16.62 1.20 7.32
C VAL A 136 16.81 0.74 8.76
N PHE A 137 16.24 1.50 9.70
CA PHE A 137 16.36 1.27 11.14
C PHE A 137 15.00 1.30 11.82
N SER A 138 14.94 0.73 13.03
CA SER A 138 13.67 0.54 13.74
C SER A 138 12.66 -0.21 12.90
N SER A 139 13.11 -1.28 12.26
CA SER A 139 12.33 -2.03 11.28
C SER A 139 11.18 -2.82 11.92
N ILE A 140 11.41 -3.44 13.07
CA ILE A 140 10.36 -4.24 13.76
C ILE A 140 9.15 -3.36 14.09
N PRO A 141 9.28 -2.22 14.79
CA PRO A 141 8.11 -1.39 15.06
C PRO A 141 7.49 -0.79 13.80
N ALA A 142 8.28 -0.39 12.80
CA ALA A 142 7.75 0.11 11.52
C ALA A 142 6.93 -0.96 10.80
N THR A 143 7.42 -2.20 10.76
CA THR A 143 6.73 -3.34 10.15
C THR A 143 5.43 -3.65 10.90
N ASN A 144 5.46 -3.69 12.22
CA ASN A 144 4.28 -3.99 13.03
C ASN A 144 3.19 -2.92 12.87
N ASP A 145 3.55 -1.64 12.85
CA ASP A 145 2.60 -0.54 12.62
C ASP A 145 1.95 -0.64 11.23
N LEU A 146 2.74 -0.95 10.22
CA LEU A 146 2.25 -1.11 8.85
C LEU A 146 1.30 -2.31 8.73
N ILE A 147 1.64 -3.45 9.34
CA ILE A 147 0.77 -4.64 9.37
C ILE A 147 -0.57 -4.34 10.03
N LEU A 148 -0.58 -3.61 11.14
CA LEU A 148 -1.82 -3.23 11.82
C LEU A 148 -2.73 -2.39 10.92
N LYS A 149 -2.17 -1.44 10.18
CA LYS A 149 -2.91 -0.58 9.26
C LYS A 149 -3.45 -1.36 8.06
N ILE A 150 -2.65 -2.25 7.48
CA ILE A 150 -3.09 -3.13 6.38
C ILE A 150 -4.19 -4.07 6.85
N ARG A 151 -4.03 -4.69 8.00
CA ARG A 151 -5.03 -5.62 8.59
C ARG A 151 -6.35 -4.92 8.87
N LYS A 152 -6.30 -3.72 9.41
CA LYS A 152 -7.50 -2.90 9.64
C LYS A 152 -8.24 -2.61 8.33
N ALA A 153 -7.53 -2.22 7.28
CA ALA A 153 -8.11 -1.95 5.97
C ALA A 153 -8.75 -3.21 5.35
N LEU A 154 -8.11 -4.37 5.47
CA LEU A 154 -8.65 -5.65 4.98
C LEU A 154 -9.92 -6.07 5.74
N ASN A 155 -10.00 -5.81 7.04
CA ASN A 155 -11.16 -6.15 7.87
C ASN A 155 -12.34 -5.18 7.66
N GLU A 156 -12.10 -3.95 7.22
CA GLU A 156 -13.12 -2.93 6.95
C GLU A 156 -13.64 -2.96 5.50
N GLY A 157 -12.95 -3.69 4.62
CA GLY A 157 -13.23 -3.80 3.19
C GLY A 157 -14.32 -4.79 2.79
#